data_7e9e7bc2f74a0492f76302e845efd188
#
_entry.id   7e9e7bc2f74a0492f76302e845efd188
#
_cell.length_a   1.000
_cell.length_b   1.000
_cell.length_c   1.000
_cell.angle_alpha   90.00
_cell.angle_beta   90.00
_cell.angle_gamma   90.00
#
_symmetry.space_group_name_H-M   'P 1'
#
loop_
_entity.id
_entity.type
_entity.pdbx_description
1 polymer ?
#
loop_
_entity_poly.entity_id
_entity_poly.type
_entity_poly.pdbx_seq_one_letter_code
_entity_poly.pdbx_strand_id
1 'polypeptide(L)'
;MEEQAKSKAGKNLQEQEGEKKGSGKKIIVGVILIAALLAVLLCVYRKLGPKTQTGTKAYTVEVVDNNGDKKSYQGKTDAEYLSGLMDELTAEGDFSYEGTQSDYGLYITTINGVTADYDKDKAYWSIYVNGEVGQYGADSQPVADGDDFQFVYEKGQ
;
A
#
# COMPACT_ATOMS: atom_id res chain seq x y z
N MET A 1 40.45 87.82 -8.69
CA MET A 1 39.25 88.16 -9.46
C MET A 1 38.68 86.81 -9.90
N GLU A 2 37.97 86.13 -9.01
CA GLU A 2 36.55 86.28 -8.65
C GLU A 2 35.65 85.90 -9.77
N GLU A 3 35.00 84.90 -9.42
CA GLU A 3 33.55 84.75 -9.40
C GLU A 3 32.94 83.94 -10.52
N GLN A 4 32.16 83.02 -10.04
CA GLN A 4 31.13 82.24 -10.74
C GLN A 4 31.44 80.76 -11.10
N ALA A 5 31.38 79.94 -10.06
CA ALA A 5 31.05 78.59 -10.19
C ALA A 5 30.07 78.16 -9.08
N LYS A 6 28.87 78.72 -9.12
CA LYS A 6 27.72 78.24 -8.36
C LYS A 6 26.53 78.18 -9.25
N SER A 7 26.16 77.09 -9.76
CA SER A 7 24.78 76.72 -10.13
C SER A 7 24.79 75.58 -11.15
N LYS A 8 24.78 74.37 -10.66
CA LYS A 8 24.18 73.18 -11.34
C LYS A 8 24.43 71.91 -10.54
N ALA A 9 24.00 71.97 -9.30
CA ALA A 9 23.87 70.75 -8.49
C ALA A 9 22.45 70.80 -7.94
N GLY A 10 21.48 70.39 -8.73
CA GLY A 10 20.12 70.37 -8.26
C GLY A 10 19.12 69.99 -9.33
N LYS A 11 19.18 68.79 -9.87
CA LYS A 11 18.09 68.20 -10.60
C LYS A 11 18.56 66.84 -11.07
N ASN A 12 18.20 65.84 -10.32
CA ASN A 12 17.90 64.47 -10.80
C ASN A 12 17.89 63.48 -9.60
N LEU A 13 16.99 63.77 -8.66
CA LEU A 13 16.56 62.83 -7.64
C LEU A 13 15.04 62.81 -7.58
N GLN A 14 14.41 62.52 -8.69
CA GLN A 14 13.01 62.12 -8.74
C GLN A 14 12.80 61.25 -9.98
N GLU A 15 12.16 60.17 -9.78
CA GLU A 15 11.69 59.16 -10.74
C GLU A 15 12.53 57.88 -10.80
N GLN A 16 12.29 57.04 -9.83
CA GLN A 16 12.10 55.62 -10.06
C GLN A 16 11.39 54.97 -8.84
N GLU A 17 10.21 55.45 -8.52
CA GLU A 17 9.16 54.64 -7.91
C GLU A 17 8.25 54.14 -9.01
N GLY A 18 8.74 53.16 -9.76
CA GLY A 18 8.03 52.39 -10.78
C GLY A 18 7.70 51.02 -10.25
N GLU A 19 6.51 50.90 -9.67
CA GLU A 19 5.62 49.74 -9.71
C GLU A 19 6.25 48.35 -9.75
N LYS A 20 6.60 47.75 -8.61
CA LYS A 20 6.64 46.30 -8.39
C LYS A 20 5.37 45.81 -7.72
N LYS A 21 4.20 46.15 -8.23
CA LYS A 21 2.90 45.73 -7.66
C LYS A 21 2.25 44.54 -8.34
N GLY A 22 2.95 43.84 -9.26
CA GLY A 22 2.42 42.71 -10.00
C GLY A 22 3.09 41.33 -9.69
N SER A 23 4.29 41.35 -9.10
CA SER A 23 5.08 40.12 -8.91
C SER A 23 4.65 39.31 -7.68
N GLY A 24 4.22 39.96 -6.60
CA GLY A 24 3.84 39.27 -5.35
C GLY A 24 2.64 38.33 -5.49
N LYS A 25 1.62 38.74 -6.24
CA LYS A 25 0.42 37.89 -6.45
C LYS A 25 0.73 36.64 -7.27
N LYS A 26 1.59 36.72 -8.27
CA LYS A 26 2.01 35.60 -9.09
C LYS A 26 2.87 34.62 -8.28
N ILE A 27 3.72 35.15 -7.40
CA ILE A 27 4.55 34.30 -6.49
C ILE A 27 3.66 33.60 -5.46
N ILE A 28 2.69 34.28 -4.88
CA ILE A 28 1.74 33.71 -3.92
C ILE A 28 0.92 32.57 -4.58
N VAL A 29 0.41 32.80 -5.79
CA VAL A 29 -0.33 31.77 -6.54
C VAL A 29 0.58 30.58 -6.85
N GLY A 30 1.83 30.80 -7.24
CA GLY A 30 2.81 29.73 -7.46
C GLY A 30 3.08 28.89 -6.21
N VAL A 31 3.25 29.55 -5.05
CA VAL A 31 3.46 28.86 -3.77
C VAL A 31 2.25 28.02 -3.37
N ILE A 32 1.04 28.55 -3.57
CA ILE A 32 -0.20 27.79 -3.27
C ILE A 32 -0.33 26.57 -4.18
N LEU A 33 -0.01 26.68 -5.46
CA LEU A 33 -0.04 25.55 -6.40
C LEU A 33 0.98 24.48 -6.04
N ILE A 34 2.19 24.86 -5.64
CA ILE A 34 3.23 23.93 -5.20
C ILE A 34 2.80 23.24 -3.90
N ALA A 35 2.24 23.98 -2.94
CA ALA A 35 1.74 23.42 -1.69
C ALA A 35 0.58 22.42 -1.94
N ALA A 36 -0.34 22.73 -2.86
CA ALA A 36 -1.42 21.83 -3.26
C ALA A 36 -0.87 20.57 -3.93
N LEU A 37 0.12 20.69 -4.81
CA LEU A 37 0.77 19.57 -5.47
C LEU A 37 1.47 18.65 -4.45
N LEU A 38 2.20 19.23 -3.50
CA LEU A 38 2.86 18.49 -2.42
C LEU A 38 1.85 17.79 -1.52
N ALA A 39 0.70 18.41 -1.23
CA ALA A 39 -0.37 17.79 -0.46
C ALA A 39 -0.98 16.58 -1.19
N VAL A 40 -1.19 16.70 -2.51
CA VAL A 40 -1.66 15.58 -3.34
C VAL A 40 -0.64 14.45 -3.37
N LEU A 41 0.65 14.76 -3.58
CA LEU A 41 1.73 13.78 -3.55
C LEU A 41 1.84 13.09 -2.19
N LEU A 42 1.67 13.83 -1.10
CA LEU A 42 1.67 13.27 0.26
C LEU A 42 0.47 12.35 0.49
N CYS A 43 -0.72 12.71 -0.01
CA CYS A 43 -1.89 11.85 0.04
C CYS A 43 -1.72 10.57 -0.78
N VAL A 44 -1.15 10.67 -1.98
CA VAL A 44 -0.84 9.51 -2.83
C VAL A 44 0.21 8.62 -2.17
N TYR A 45 1.27 9.23 -1.60
CA TYR A 45 2.31 8.49 -0.88
C TYR A 45 1.75 7.77 0.36
N ARG A 46 0.83 8.41 1.11
CA ARG A 46 0.19 7.77 2.26
C ARG A 46 -0.75 6.62 1.88
N LYS A 47 -1.37 6.66 0.69
CA LYS A 47 -2.26 5.59 0.21
C LYS A 47 -1.51 4.47 -0.50
N LEU A 48 -0.43 4.78 -1.22
CA LEU A 48 0.33 3.85 -2.05
C LEU A 48 1.75 3.60 -1.53
N GLY A 49 2.18 4.36 -0.50
CA GLY A 49 3.49 4.19 0.12
C GLY A 49 3.58 2.90 0.94
N PRO A 50 4.78 2.39 1.18
CA PRO A 50 4.98 1.22 2.00
C PRO A 50 4.38 1.46 3.38
N LYS A 51 3.36 0.66 3.73
CA LYS A 51 2.80 0.65 5.08
C LYS A 51 3.89 0.09 6.00
N THR A 52 4.19 0.79 7.09
CA THR A 52 5.00 0.23 8.17
C THR A 52 4.22 -0.94 8.75
N GLN A 53 4.64 -2.15 8.44
CA GLN A 53 4.03 -3.35 8.97
C GLN A 53 4.69 -3.69 10.30
N THR A 54 3.86 -3.95 11.29
CA THR A 54 4.30 -4.45 12.59
C THR A 54 4.48 -5.94 12.51
N GLY A 55 5.56 -6.46 13.06
CA GLY A 55 5.85 -7.88 13.08
C GLY A 55 7.34 -8.14 12.87
N THR A 56 7.79 -9.32 13.25
CA THR A 56 9.18 -9.77 13.18
C THR A 56 9.43 -10.75 12.05
N LYS A 57 8.40 -11.49 11.63
CA LYS A 57 8.48 -12.52 10.58
C LYS A 57 8.03 -11.94 9.24
N ALA A 58 8.88 -11.99 8.23
CA ALA A 58 8.51 -11.68 6.85
C ALA A 58 7.69 -12.83 6.27
N TYR A 59 6.70 -12.52 5.46
CA TYR A 59 5.89 -13.51 4.76
C TYR A 59 5.54 -13.08 3.34
N THR A 60 5.25 -14.06 2.51
CA THR A 60 4.54 -13.91 1.24
C THR A 60 3.31 -14.82 1.26
N VAL A 61 2.17 -14.32 0.81
CA VAL A 61 0.95 -15.13 0.57
C VAL A 61 0.51 -14.90 -0.86
N GLU A 62 0.40 -15.95 -1.66
CA GLU A 62 -0.14 -15.92 -3.01
C GLU A 62 -1.48 -16.68 -3.05
N VAL A 63 -2.48 -16.09 -3.68
CA VAL A 63 -3.77 -16.72 -3.95
C VAL A 63 -3.88 -16.97 -5.44
N VAL A 64 -4.10 -18.21 -5.85
CA VAL A 64 -4.32 -18.62 -7.24
C VAL A 64 -5.77 -19.06 -7.36
N ASP A 65 -6.58 -18.31 -8.06
CA ASP A 65 -8.02 -18.56 -8.16
C ASP A 65 -8.40 -19.62 -9.20
N ASN A 66 -9.70 -19.82 -9.39
CA ASN A 66 -10.27 -20.79 -10.32
C ASN A 66 -9.99 -20.49 -11.80
N ASN A 67 -9.54 -19.29 -12.15
CA ASN A 67 -9.12 -18.87 -13.48
C ASN A 67 -7.61 -18.96 -13.68
N GLY A 68 -6.86 -19.20 -12.60
CA GLY A 68 -5.40 -19.14 -12.56
C GLY A 68 -4.85 -17.74 -12.34
N ASP A 69 -5.73 -16.77 -12.02
CA ASP A 69 -5.30 -15.42 -11.69
C ASP A 69 -4.63 -15.41 -10.31
N LYS A 70 -3.53 -14.64 -10.21
CA LYS A 70 -2.70 -14.60 -9.02
C LYS A 70 -2.80 -13.27 -8.31
N LYS A 71 -2.98 -13.30 -7.00
CA LYS A 71 -2.91 -12.13 -6.13
C LYS A 71 -1.94 -12.40 -4.99
N SER A 72 -0.95 -11.52 -4.83
CA SER A 72 0.10 -11.68 -3.82
C SER A 72 0.00 -10.62 -2.75
N TYR A 73 0.29 -11.04 -1.52
CA TYR A 73 0.36 -10.21 -0.32
C TYR A 73 1.72 -10.44 0.33
N GLN A 74 2.37 -9.37 0.74
CA GLN A 74 3.68 -9.44 1.38
C GLN A 74 3.71 -8.53 2.59
N GLY A 75 4.38 -8.98 3.63
CA GLY A 75 4.46 -8.19 4.81
C GLY A 75 5.30 -8.76 5.92
N LYS A 76 5.00 -8.27 7.12
CA LYS A 76 5.54 -8.77 8.38
C LYS A 76 4.41 -9.07 9.34
N THR A 77 4.56 -10.13 10.12
CA THR A 77 3.57 -10.59 11.09
C THR A 77 4.26 -11.11 12.35
N ASP A 78 3.52 -11.13 13.45
CA ASP A 78 3.87 -11.87 14.67
C ASP A 78 2.93 -13.08 14.85
N ALA A 79 2.04 -13.36 13.90
CA ALA A 79 1.14 -14.50 13.96
C ALA A 79 1.92 -15.80 14.16
N GLU A 80 1.44 -16.64 15.06
CA GLU A 80 2.03 -17.95 15.33
C GLU A 80 1.62 -18.98 14.27
N TYR A 81 0.36 -18.89 13.80
CA TYR A 81 -0.23 -19.79 12.82
C TYR A 81 -0.78 -19.02 11.61
N LEU A 82 -0.91 -19.74 10.49
CA LEU A 82 -1.38 -19.17 9.24
C LEU A 82 -2.77 -18.54 9.33
N SER A 83 -3.69 -19.13 10.13
CA SER A 83 -5.01 -18.53 10.35
C SER A 83 -4.93 -17.13 10.98
N GLY A 84 -4.03 -16.90 11.92
CA GLY A 84 -3.78 -15.58 12.50
C GLY A 84 -3.27 -14.58 11.46
N LEU A 85 -2.37 -15.02 10.58
CA LEU A 85 -1.92 -14.18 9.45
C LEU A 85 -3.06 -13.87 8.48
N MET A 86 -3.94 -14.84 8.20
CA MET A 86 -5.13 -14.62 7.36
C MET A 86 -6.10 -13.60 7.98
N ASP A 87 -6.26 -13.62 9.30
CA ASP A 87 -7.06 -12.64 10.03
C ASP A 87 -6.46 -11.23 9.96
N GLU A 88 -5.13 -11.11 10.09
CA GLU A 88 -4.41 -9.84 9.90
C GLU A 88 -4.62 -9.29 8.49
N LEU A 89 -4.45 -10.11 7.45
CA LEU A 89 -4.69 -9.72 6.05
C LEU A 89 -6.15 -9.30 5.80
N THR A 90 -7.10 -10.00 6.42
CA THR A 90 -8.53 -9.64 6.34
C THR A 90 -8.80 -8.28 6.98
N ALA A 91 -8.17 -7.98 8.10
CA ALA A 91 -8.29 -6.69 8.77
C ALA A 91 -7.69 -5.54 7.95
N GLU A 92 -6.70 -5.80 7.10
CA GLU A 92 -6.14 -4.83 6.16
C GLU A 92 -7.06 -4.51 4.98
N GLY A 93 -8.05 -5.38 4.69
CA GLY A 93 -9.16 -5.14 3.78
C GLY A 93 -8.98 -5.58 2.34
N ASP A 94 -7.82 -6.08 1.94
CA ASP A 94 -7.54 -6.55 0.57
C ASP A 94 -7.66 -8.06 0.40
N PHE A 95 -7.77 -8.80 1.49
CA PHE A 95 -7.93 -10.24 1.56
C PHE A 95 -9.21 -10.57 2.31
N SER A 96 -9.87 -11.64 1.92
CA SER A 96 -11.01 -12.19 2.66
C SER A 96 -11.03 -13.71 2.55
N TYR A 97 -11.53 -14.35 3.58
CA TYR A 97 -11.74 -15.79 3.54
C TYR A 97 -12.95 -16.20 4.36
N GLU A 98 -13.51 -17.35 4.00
CA GLU A 98 -14.53 -18.05 4.78
C GLU A 98 -14.11 -19.49 4.93
N GLY A 99 -14.48 -20.10 6.05
CA GLY A 99 -14.16 -21.48 6.32
C GLY A 99 -15.05 -22.08 7.39
N THR A 100 -14.97 -23.38 7.54
CA THR A 100 -15.71 -24.14 8.54
C THR A 100 -14.74 -24.90 9.43
N GLN A 101 -14.91 -24.79 10.72
CA GLN A 101 -14.11 -25.57 11.66
C GLN A 101 -14.53 -27.04 11.63
N SER A 102 -13.54 -27.93 11.51
CA SER A 102 -13.74 -29.35 11.51
C SER A 102 -12.81 -30.04 12.53
N ASP A 103 -12.98 -31.36 12.72
CA ASP A 103 -12.09 -32.14 13.57
C ASP A 103 -10.63 -32.19 13.04
N TYR A 104 -10.43 -31.83 11.77
CA TYR A 104 -9.13 -31.80 11.11
C TYR A 104 -8.57 -30.35 10.98
N GLY A 105 -9.21 -29.38 11.62
CA GLY A 105 -8.84 -27.97 11.56
C GLY A 105 -9.76 -27.13 10.68
N LEU A 106 -9.33 -25.92 10.41
CA LEU A 106 -10.08 -24.95 9.60
C LEU A 106 -10.09 -25.38 8.13
N TYR A 107 -11.29 -25.76 7.64
CA TYR A 107 -11.53 -26.03 6.22
C TYR A 107 -11.94 -24.73 5.51
N ILE A 108 -11.06 -24.25 4.62
CA ILE A 108 -11.29 -23.01 3.88
C ILE A 108 -12.23 -23.31 2.70
N THR A 109 -13.31 -22.55 2.61
CA THR A 109 -14.32 -22.69 1.54
C THR A 109 -14.25 -21.57 0.52
N THR A 110 -13.93 -20.34 0.95
CA THR A 110 -13.93 -19.16 0.10
C THR A 110 -12.69 -18.33 0.34
N ILE A 111 -12.03 -17.88 -0.72
CA ILE A 111 -10.96 -16.86 -0.63
C ILE A 111 -11.26 -15.78 -1.67
N ASN A 112 -11.19 -14.51 -1.25
CA ASN A 112 -11.43 -13.33 -2.10
C ASN A 112 -12.72 -13.43 -2.91
N GLY A 113 -13.78 -14.00 -2.32
CA GLY A 113 -15.08 -14.19 -2.97
C GLY A 113 -15.18 -15.37 -3.92
N VAL A 114 -14.11 -16.15 -4.10
CA VAL A 114 -14.13 -17.39 -4.91
C VAL A 114 -14.37 -18.58 -4.00
N THR A 115 -15.52 -19.23 -4.17
CA THR A 115 -15.91 -20.41 -3.38
C THR A 115 -15.51 -21.70 -4.07
N ALA A 116 -14.87 -22.59 -3.34
CA ALA A 116 -14.61 -23.97 -3.73
C ALA A 116 -15.61 -24.91 -3.02
N ASP A 117 -16.34 -25.69 -3.78
CA ASP A 117 -17.35 -26.62 -3.27
C ASP A 117 -17.05 -28.03 -3.79
N TYR A 118 -16.57 -28.88 -2.90
CA TYR A 118 -16.17 -30.23 -3.29
C TYR A 118 -17.34 -31.10 -3.75
N ASP A 119 -18.52 -30.91 -3.17
CA ASP A 119 -19.71 -31.70 -3.53
C ASP A 119 -20.24 -31.36 -4.92
N LYS A 120 -20.18 -30.06 -5.30
CA LYS A 120 -20.65 -29.57 -6.59
C LYS A 120 -19.61 -29.68 -7.70
N ASP A 121 -18.39 -29.16 -7.41
CA ASP A 121 -17.39 -28.90 -8.44
C ASP A 121 -16.14 -29.78 -8.27
N LYS A 122 -16.06 -30.60 -7.23
CA LYS A 122 -14.86 -31.29 -6.79
C LYS A 122 -13.71 -30.34 -6.49
N ALA A 123 -14.03 -29.09 -6.17
CA ALA A 123 -13.07 -28.04 -5.93
C ALA A 123 -12.77 -27.87 -4.45
N TYR A 124 -11.55 -27.48 -4.16
CA TYR A 124 -11.05 -27.18 -2.81
C TYR A 124 -9.90 -26.19 -2.86
N TRP A 125 -9.64 -25.53 -1.73
CA TRP A 125 -8.49 -24.67 -1.57
C TRP A 125 -7.33 -25.47 -0.95
N SER A 126 -6.24 -25.65 -1.71
CA SER A 126 -5.00 -26.26 -1.23
C SER A 126 -4.11 -25.19 -0.60
N ILE A 127 -3.43 -25.58 0.47
CA ILE A 127 -2.38 -24.78 1.11
C ILE A 127 -1.04 -25.33 0.68
N TYR A 128 -0.17 -24.48 0.16
CA TYR A 128 1.24 -24.78 -0.08
C TYR A 128 2.10 -23.92 0.84
N VAL A 129 3.19 -24.48 1.31
CA VAL A 129 4.18 -23.83 2.16
C VAL A 129 5.55 -24.02 1.53
N ASN A 130 6.20 -22.92 1.16
CA ASN A 130 7.52 -22.94 0.53
C ASN A 130 7.58 -23.85 -0.72
N GLY A 131 6.50 -23.90 -1.50
CA GLY A 131 6.37 -24.68 -2.74
C GLY A 131 5.97 -26.14 -2.55
N GLU A 132 5.75 -26.60 -1.34
CA GLU A 132 5.29 -27.96 -1.03
C GLU A 132 3.88 -27.96 -0.46
N VAL A 133 3.13 -29.04 -0.68
CA VAL A 133 1.77 -29.17 -0.12
C VAL A 133 1.85 -29.11 1.41
N GLY A 134 1.07 -28.21 2.01
CA GLY A 134 0.99 -28.06 3.46
C GLY A 134 0.47 -29.34 4.12
N GLN A 135 1.08 -29.70 5.24
CA GLN A 135 0.70 -30.87 6.01
C GLN A 135 -0.34 -30.62 7.07
N TYR A 136 -0.63 -29.32 7.32
CA TYR A 136 -1.52 -28.86 8.37
C TYR A 136 -2.58 -27.92 7.80
N GLY A 137 -3.75 -27.89 8.44
CA GLY A 137 -4.73 -26.84 8.19
C GLY A 137 -4.21 -25.46 8.63
N ALA A 138 -4.85 -24.39 8.18
CA ALA A 138 -4.39 -23.02 8.43
C ALA A 138 -4.26 -22.67 9.92
N ASP A 139 -5.10 -23.25 10.77
CA ASP A 139 -5.12 -23.04 12.22
C ASP A 139 -4.00 -23.78 12.97
N SER A 140 -3.33 -24.70 12.30
CA SER A 140 -2.22 -25.49 12.86
C SER A 140 -0.91 -25.36 12.08
N GLN A 141 -0.94 -24.67 10.94
CA GLN A 141 0.25 -24.40 10.13
C GLN A 141 1.07 -23.29 10.77
N PRO A 142 2.27 -23.55 11.30
CA PRO A 142 3.11 -22.51 11.86
C PRO A 142 3.57 -21.49 10.80
N VAL A 143 3.81 -20.26 11.25
CA VAL A 143 4.42 -19.19 10.44
C VAL A 143 5.83 -18.93 10.93
N ALA A 144 6.81 -19.15 10.05
CA ALA A 144 8.22 -18.82 10.27
C ALA A 144 8.63 -17.58 9.45
N ASP A 145 9.76 -16.97 9.82
CA ASP A 145 10.31 -15.85 9.09
C ASP A 145 10.75 -16.27 7.68
N GLY A 146 10.25 -15.56 6.66
CA GLY A 146 10.56 -15.83 5.27
C GLY A 146 9.66 -16.87 4.59
N ASP A 147 8.61 -17.36 5.25
CA ASP A 147 7.71 -18.30 4.64
C ASP A 147 6.94 -17.75 3.45
N ASP A 148 6.77 -18.59 2.44
CA ASP A 148 5.94 -18.40 1.26
C ASP A 148 4.74 -19.36 1.32
N PHE A 149 3.55 -18.80 1.51
CA PHE A 149 2.29 -19.51 1.52
C PHE A 149 1.55 -19.33 0.22
N GLN A 150 0.95 -20.40 -0.31
CA GLN A 150 0.08 -20.29 -1.47
C GLN A 150 -1.27 -20.96 -1.17
N PHE A 151 -2.35 -20.27 -1.51
CA PHE A 151 -3.68 -20.83 -1.56
C PHE A 151 -4.02 -21.05 -3.03
N VAL A 152 -4.22 -22.29 -3.41
CA VAL A 152 -4.48 -22.69 -4.81
C VAL A 152 -5.86 -23.33 -4.91
N TYR A 153 -6.69 -22.79 -5.81
CA TYR A 153 -7.95 -23.42 -6.16
C TYR A 153 -7.69 -24.65 -7.02
N GLU A 154 -7.98 -25.80 -6.50
CA GLU A 154 -7.75 -27.09 -7.17
C GLU A 154 -9.03 -27.86 -7.37
N LYS A 155 -9.05 -28.74 -8.39
CA LYS A 155 -10.13 -29.69 -8.63
C LYS A 155 -9.61 -31.10 -8.40
N GLY A 156 -10.32 -31.84 -7.57
CA GLY A 156 -10.13 -33.28 -7.43
C GLY A 156 -10.44 -34.03 -8.71
N GLN A 157 -9.83 -35.18 -8.88
CA GLN A 157 -10.11 -36.10 -9.97
C GLN A 157 -11.39 -36.89 -9.71
#